data_324a04ee10ef659b2e517d8264158745
#
_entry.id   324a04ee10ef659b2e517d8264158745
#
_cell.length_a   1.000
_cell.length_b   1.000
_cell.length_c   1.000
_cell.angle_alpha   90.00
_cell.angle_beta   90.00
_cell.angle_gamma   90.00
#
_symmetry.space_group_name_H-M   'P 1'
#
loop_
_entity.id
_entity.type
_entity.pdbx_description
1 polymer ?
#
loop_
_entity_poly.entity_id
_entity_poly.type
_entity_poly.pdbx_seq_one_letter_code
_entity_poly.pdbx_strand_id
1 'polypeptide(L)'
;MRVKHGIGKAATAVVLAAVLLTGCSNGVNESAGESVGSVSEQSSNTASSVSSVSSSLSAISSANSSAASSTTSSAVSSASTSESKSESKPESVEESKPESKPESVEESKPESKPEETSVPSQSGETDKNTPYGKHGALSVKGTDLVGASGEKVQLRGMSTHGLAWFPQYVNYDTFKFLRDDWNTNCVRLAMYTHENGGYCAGGNKEQLKTLVKNGVDYASQLGMYVIVDWHVLNEQSPLVYKDEAKKFFEEMSKQFADKDNVIYEICNEPNSSASWQDVTTYANEIIPIIRANDPNSVILVGTPQWSQNIDQALSAPLNFDNIMYTLHFYAATHTDWLRNKMESCINSGLPVFVSEFGTCDASGNGAVDVGQSNAWKDIIEKHNVSYMCWNLANKNESSCIIVSGCSKLYGWSDGELSTQGKWIRNWFKSETEM
;
A
#
# COMPACT_ATOMS: atom_id res chain seq x y z
N MET A 1 -30.81 27.12 58.42
CA MET A 1 -31.90 26.14 58.46
C MET A 1 -31.36 24.81 57.96
N ARG A 2 -31.30 23.89 58.82
CA ARG A 2 -31.05 22.45 58.74
C ARG A 2 -32.01 21.77 57.76
N VAL A 3 -31.57 20.69 57.08
CA VAL A 3 -32.00 19.29 57.15
C VAL A 3 -31.22 18.51 56.07
N LYS A 4 -30.28 17.66 56.35
CA LYS A 4 -30.16 16.22 56.68
C LYS A 4 -30.56 15.26 55.53
N HIS A 5 -29.57 14.53 55.03
CA HIS A 5 -29.29 13.08 55.03
C HIS A 5 -30.20 12.17 54.17
N GLY A 6 -29.52 11.34 53.38
CA GLY A 6 -30.07 10.10 52.83
C GLY A 6 -28.98 9.32 52.06
N ILE A 7 -28.26 8.43 52.79
CA ILE A 7 -27.33 7.45 52.24
C ILE A 7 -28.13 6.19 51.91
N GLY A 8 -28.06 5.70 50.71
CA GLY A 8 -28.58 4.38 50.30
C GLY A 8 -27.50 3.51 49.71
N LYS A 9 -27.02 2.55 50.50
CA LYS A 9 -26.20 1.42 50.04
C LYS A 9 -27.11 0.38 49.41
N ALA A 10 -26.78 -0.15 48.25
CA ALA A 10 -27.34 -1.40 47.75
C ALA A 10 -26.23 -2.34 47.31
N ALA A 11 -26.38 -3.56 47.74
CA ALA A 11 -25.40 -4.61 47.82
C ALA A 11 -25.24 -5.39 46.51
N THR A 12 -24.05 -5.89 46.36
CA THR A 12 -23.56 -6.90 45.42
C THR A 12 -24.28 -8.24 45.57
N ALA A 13 -24.74 -8.85 44.49
CA ALA A 13 -25.08 -10.26 44.43
C ALA A 13 -24.22 -10.95 43.36
N VAL A 14 -23.31 -11.81 43.83
CA VAL A 14 -22.54 -12.77 43.04
C VAL A 14 -23.41 -14.03 42.91
N VAL A 15 -23.66 -14.48 41.70
CA VAL A 15 -24.23 -15.79 41.42
C VAL A 15 -23.17 -16.67 40.80
N LEU A 16 -22.72 -17.66 41.55
CA LEU A 16 -21.87 -18.76 41.14
C LEU A 16 -22.79 -19.87 40.61
N ALA A 17 -22.62 -20.31 39.38
CA ALA A 17 -23.23 -21.52 38.85
C ALA A 17 -22.18 -22.59 38.61
N ALA A 18 -22.23 -23.65 39.38
CA ALA A 18 -21.43 -24.85 39.22
C ALA A 18 -22.12 -25.79 38.22
N VAL A 19 -21.37 -26.33 37.27
CA VAL A 19 -21.81 -27.40 36.35
C VAL A 19 -21.26 -28.72 36.86
N LEU A 20 -22.16 -29.64 37.18
CA LEU A 20 -21.88 -31.04 37.49
C LEU A 20 -21.84 -31.88 36.22
N LEU A 21 -20.77 -32.65 36.08
CA LEU A 21 -20.60 -33.75 35.14
C LEU A 21 -21.29 -35.01 35.69
N THR A 22 -22.06 -35.68 34.83
CA THR A 22 -22.36 -37.11 34.99
C THR A 22 -22.38 -37.79 33.64
N GLY A 23 -21.54 -38.79 33.50
CA GLY A 23 -21.47 -39.74 32.37
C GLY A 23 -22.34 -40.99 32.60
N CYS A 24 -22.52 -41.77 31.57
CA CYS A 24 -22.71 -43.24 31.44
C CYS A 24 -23.39 -43.49 30.09
N SER A 25 -22.78 -44.11 29.17
CA SER A 25 -22.47 -45.51 28.79
C SER A 25 -23.68 -46.37 28.37
N ASN A 26 -23.49 -46.96 27.19
CA ASN A 26 -23.96 -48.24 26.66
C ASN A 26 -25.37 -48.42 26.10
N GLY A 27 -25.40 -49.07 24.92
CA GLY A 27 -26.50 -49.90 24.43
C GLY A 27 -26.48 -50.20 22.93
N VAL A 28 -26.04 -51.39 22.63
CA VAL A 28 -26.00 -52.09 21.33
C VAL A 28 -27.44 -52.54 20.94
N ASN A 29 -27.76 -52.58 19.62
CA ASN A 29 -28.31 -53.71 18.83
C ASN A 29 -28.88 -53.20 17.50
N GLU A 30 -28.38 -53.71 16.40
CA GLU A 30 -28.77 -54.79 15.47
C GLU A 30 -30.24 -54.80 15.01
N SER A 31 -30.41 -54.73 13.67
CA SER A 31 -30.88 -55.79 12.72
C SER A 31 -31.35 -55.10 11.42
N ALA A 32 -30.80 -55.41 10.28
CA ALA A 32 -31.03 -56.53 9.36
C ALA A 32 -32.15 -56.25 8.32
N GLY A 33 -31.81 -56.48 7.06
CA GLY A 33 -32.74 -56.76 5.94
C GLY A 33 -32.27 -56.10 4.63
N GLU A 34 -31.45 -56.74 3.82
CA GLU A 34 -31.71 -57.53 2.59
C GLU A 34 -32.51 -56.75 1.52
N SER A 35 -32.14 -56.69 0.22
CA SER A 35 -31.62 -57.70 -0.69
C SER A 35 -31.30 -57.07 -2.08
N VAL A 36 -30.20 -57.50 -2.71
CA VAL A 36 -30.01 -58.26 -3.96
C VAL A 36 -30.11 -57.55 -5.31
N GLY A 37 -29.04 -57.77 -6.10
CA GLY A 37 -28.99 -57.73 -7.56
C GLY A 37 -27.67 -57.11 -8.07
N SER A 38 -26.55 -57.80 -8.14
CA SER A 38 -25.93 -58.70 -9.13
C SER A 38 -26.00 -58.19 -10.57
N VAL A 39 -24.93 -58.07 -11.33
CA VAL A 39 -24.01 -58.97 -12.06
C VAL A 39 -23.19 -58.02 -12.95
N SER A 40 -21.97 -58.05 -13.25
CA SER A 40 -20.82 -58.91 -13.52
C SER A 40 -19.80 -58.13 -14.32
N GLU A 41 -18.55 -58.25 -13.96
CA GLU A 41 -17.38 -58.76 -14.70
C GLU A 41 -17.04 -58.11 -16.04
N GLN A 42 -15.78 -57.73 -16.34
CA GLN A 42 -14.51 -58.45 -16.43
C GLN A 42 -13.35 -57.47 -16.58
N SER A 43 -12.34 -57.59 -15.82
CA SER A 43 -10.97 -58.11 -16.00
C SER A 43 -10.24 -57.78 -17.29
N SER A 44 -9.08 -57.10 -17.18
CA SER A 44 -7.80 -57.65 -17.67
C SER A 44 -6.61 -56.87 -17.10
N ASN A 45 -5.73 -57.67 -16.48
CA ASN A 45 -4.40 -57.36 -15.98
C ASN A 45 -3.43 -56.92 -17.07
N THR A 46 -2.46 -56.09 -16.70
CA THR A 46 -1.04 -56.42 -16.91
C THR A 46 -0.16 -55.66 -15.93
N ALA A 47 0.69 -56.40 -15.26
CA ALA A 47 1.67 -55.98 -14.27
C ALA A 47 3.05 -55.77 -14.91
N SER A 48 3.94 -55.26 -14.10
CA SER A 48 5.42 -55.20 -14.18
C SER A 48 5.96 -53.81 -14.53
N SER A 49 6.90 -53.23 -13.85
CA SER A 49 7.97 -53.78 -12.99
C SER A 49 8.57 -52.69 -12.11
N VAL A 50 8.99 -53.11 -10.95
CA VAL A 50 9.75 -52.38 -9.91
C VAL A 50 11.18 -52.11 -10.39
N SER A 51 11.73 -50.95 -10.10
CA SER A 51 13.18 -50.79 -9.88
C SER A 51 13.45 -49.69 -8.86
N SER A 52 13.80 -50.14 -7.70
CA SER A 52 14.44 -49.42 -6.61
C SER A 52 15.90 -49.11 -6.93
N VAL A 53 16.36 -47.88 -6.69
CA VAL A 53 17.79 -47.64 -6.41
C VAL A 53 17.88 -46.71 -5.22
N SER A 54 18.54 -47.23 -4.21
CA SER A 54 18.85 -46.64 -2.92
C SER A 54 20.04 -45.66 -2.99
N SER A 55 19.92 -44.65 -2.15
CA SER A 55 20.96 -44.03 -1.28
C SER A 55 22.39 -43.83 -1.75
N SER A 56 22.89 -42.59 -1.59
CA SER A 56 24.12 -42.38 -0.81
C SER A 56 24.19 -40.93 -0.28
N LEU A 57 24.18 -40.86 1.04
CA LEU A 57 24.67 -39.76 1.86
C LEU A 57 26.19 -39.62 1.71
N SER A 58 26.70 -38.42 1.61
CA SER A 58 28.07 -38.09 2.02
C SER A 58 28.13 -36.72 2.63
N ALA A 59 28.24 -36.72 3.94
CA ALA A 59 28.68 -35.62 4.75
C ALA A 59 30.19 -35.38 4.57
N ILE A 60 30.64 -34.14 4.47
CA ILE A 60 32.01 -33.79 4.81
C ILE A 60 31.95 -32.61 5.76
N SER A 61 32.49 -32.84 6.94
CA SER A 61 32.68 -31.91 8.05
C SER A 61 33.94 -31.09 7.90
N SER A 62 33.85 -29.90 8.40
CA SER A 62 34.86 -29.04 9.06
C SER A 62 36.33 -29.41 9.05
N ALA A 63 37.18 -28.40 8.76
CA ALA A 63 38.42 -28.16 9.50
C ALA A 63 38.82 -26.67 9.47
N ASN A 64 38.92 -26.13 10.67
CA ASN A 64 39.64 -24.94 11.07
C ASN A 64 41.14 -25.11 10.85
N SER A 65 41.89 -24.07 10.50
CA SER A 65 43.14 -23.73 11.19
C SER A 65 43.61 -22.33 10.85
N SER A 66 43.93 -21.65 11.89
CA SER A 66 44.63 -20.38 12.12
C SER A 66 46.12 -20.44 11.77
N ALA A 67 46.70 -19.26 11.47
CA ALA A 67 47.97 -18.71 11.91
C ALA A 67 48.48 -17.71 10.86
N ALA A 68 48.59 -16.45 11.18
CA ALA A 68 49.54 -15.69 11.95
C ALA A 68 50.77 -15.24 11.14
N SER A 69 50.89 -13.92 11.09
CA SER A 69 52.03 -13.00 11.17
C SER A 69 53.19 -13.10 10.20
N SER A 70 53.58 -11.99 9.64
CA SER A 70 54.70 -11.13 9.99
C SER A 70 55.01 -10.11 8.87
N THR A 71 54.93 -8.85 9.20
CA THR A 71 56.02 -7.81 9.25
C THR A 71 57.11 -7.84 8.21
N THR A 72 57.30 -6.72 7.55
CA THR A 72 58.41 -5.76 7.49
C THR A 72 58.29 -4.89 6.26
N SER A 73 58.10 -3.60 6.33
CA SER A 73 58.99 -2.45 6.48
C SER A 73 59.99 -2.25 5.32
N SER A 74 60.00 -1.03 4.89
CA SER A 74 61.07 -0.16 4.37
C SER A 74 60.69 0.44 3.02
N ALA A 75 60.41 1.70 2.91
CA ALA A 75 61.13 2.94 3.11
C ALA A 75 61.86 3.45 1.86
N VAL A 76 61.57 4.72 1.56
CA VAL A 76 62.41 5.81 1.07
C VAL A 76 62.82 5.75 -0.40
N SER A 77 62.57 6.74 -1.22
CA SER A 77 63.02 8.13 -1.33
C SER A 77 62.59 8.72 -2.65
N SER A 78 62.12 9.87 -2.65
CA SER A 78 62.65 11.21 -2.84
C SER A 78 62.91 11.67 -4.27
N ALA A 79 62.25 12.80 -4.51
CA ALA A 79 62.71 14.02 -5.21
C ALA A 79 62.90 13.93 -6.73
N SER A 80 62.51 14.90 -7.51
CA SER A 80 62.63 16.35 -7.46
C SER A 80 61.95 17.01 -8.65
N THR A 81 61.34 18.13 -8.40
CA THR A 81 61.40 19.43 -9.09
C THR A 81 61.58 19.54 -10.59
N SER A 82 60.67 20.28 -11.22
CA SER A 82 61.06 21.56 -11.85
C SER A 82 59.81 22.39 -12.26
N GLU A 83 59.85 23.62 -11.82
CA GLU A 83 59.04 24.76 -12.24
C GLU A 83 59.24 25.12 -13.70
N SER A 84 58.21 25.69 -14.34
CA SER A 84 58.41 26.88 -15.17
C SER A 84 57.12 27.68 -15.32
N LYS A 85 57.21 28.88 -14.82
CA LYS A 85 56.34 30.03 -15.01
C LYS A 85 56.47 30.58 -16.42
N SER A 86 55.36 31.06 -17.01
CA SER A 86 55.41 32.31 -17.77
C SER A 86 54.04 32.96 -17.80
N GLU A 87 54.00 34.12 -17.22
CA GLU A 87 53.02 35.21 -17.38
C GLU A 87 53.11 35.81 -18.79
N SER A 88 51.96 36.22 -19.33
CA SER A 88 51.87 37.50 -20.05
C SER A 88 50.39 37.91 -20.26
N LYS A 89 50.07 39.08 -19.78
CA LYS A 89 48.95 39.97 -20.07
C LYS A 89 49.60 41.25 -20.62
N PRO A 90 48.87 42.24 -21.15
CA PRO A 90 47.62 42.39 -21.92
C PRO A 90 47.83 43.18 -23.24
N GLU A 91 46.77 43.30 -24.03
CA GLU A 91 46.59 44.55 -24.80
C GLU A 91 45.12 44.77 -25.21
N SER A 92 44.66 45.97 -24.95
CA SER A 92 43.42 46.61 -25.31
C SER A 92 43.50 47.19 -26.72
N VAL A 93 42.38 47.28 -27.45
CA VAL A 93 42.03 48.42 -28.35
C VAL A 93 40.56 48.29 -28.79
N GLU A 94 39.78 49.31 -28.40
CA GLU A 94 38.88 50.25 -29.09
C GLU A 94 37.72 49.73 -29.97
N GLU A 95 36.60 50.10 -29.55
CA GLU A 95 35.48 50.94 -29.98
C GLU A 95 35.29 51.20 -31.48
N SER A 96 34.17 50.84 -32.04
CA SER A 96 33.45 51.59 -33.06
C SER A 96 31.96 51.23 -33.13
N LYS A 97 31.13 52.23 -32.81
CA LYS A 97 29.70 52.34 -33.12
C LYS A 97 29.55 52.94 -34.51
N PRO A 98 28.54 52.57 -35.32
CA PRO A 98 27.55 53.62 -35.63
C PRO A 98 26.07 53.14 -35.57
N GLU A 99 25.26 54.15 -35.26
CA GLU A 99 23.82 54.19 -35.29
C GLU A 99 23.19 53.88 -36.64
N SER A 100 22.04 53.26 -36.64
CA SER A 100 20.95 53.59 -37.53
C SER A 100 19.59 53.21 -36.90
N LYS A 101 18.66 54.16 -36.98
CA LYS A 101 17.32 54.23 -36.37
C LYS A 101 16.27 53.56 -37.29
N PRO A 102 15.02 53.41 -36.88
CA PRO A 102 14.30 52.13 -36.87
C PRO A 102 13.26 52.07 -37.99
N GLU A 103 12.96 50.87 -38.38
CA GLU A 103 11.76 50.55 -39.15
C GLU A 103 10.74 49.80 -38.30
N SER A 104 9.52 50.28 -38.37
CA SER A 104 8.33 49.87 -37.66
C SER A 104 8.00 48.40 -38.02
N VAL A 105 7.86 47.56 -37.01
CA VAL A 105 7.26 46.23 -37.14
C VAL A 105 5.97 46.20 -36.31
N GLU A 106 4.89 45.81 -36.96
CA GLU A 106 3.53 45.63 -36.48
C GLU A 106 3.48 44.82 -35.19
N GLU A 107 2.63 45.32 -34.32
CA GLU A 107 2.21 44.74 -33.06
C GLU A 107 1.48 43.42 -33.31
N SER A 108 2.15 42.30 -33.13
CA SER A 108 1.49 41.00 -33.06
C SER A 108 0.92 40.80 -31.64
N LYS A 109 -0.41 40.66 -31.62
CA LYS A 109 -1.28 40.34 -30.51
C LYS A 109 -0.70 39.26 -29.60
N PRO A 110 -0.71 39.39 -28.27
CA PRO A 110 -0.22 38.34 -27.39
C PRO A 110 -1.11 37.13 -27.45
N GLU A 111 -0.48 35.97 -27.58
CA GLU A 111 -1.02 34.65 -27.49
C GLU A 111 -1.77 34.47 -26.16
N SER A 112 -2.97 33.96 -26.25
CA SER A 112 -3.87 33.75 -25.12
C SER A 112 -3.23 32.84 -24.06
N LYS A 113 -3.08 33.38 -22.84
CA LYS A 113 -2.87 32.65 -21.60
C LYS A 113 -3.85 31.47 -21.53
N PRO A 114 -3.45 30.26 -21.12
CA PRO A 114 -4.40 29.18 -20.87
C PRO A 114 -5.43 29.66 -19.86
N GLU A 115 -6.68 29.51 -20.20
CA GLU A 115 -7.82 29.78 -19.36
C GLU A 115 -7.72 28.91 -18.10
N GLU A 116 -7.47 29.52 -16.96
CA GLU A 116 -7.66 28.90 -15.66
C GLU A 116 -9.14 28.51 -15.58
N THR A 117 -9.44 27.24 -15.82
CA THR A 117 -10.74 26.67 -15.50
C THR A 117 -10.95 26.86 -14.01
N SER A 118 -11.76 27.85 -13.64
CA SER A 118 -12.23 28.06 -12.28
C SER A 118 -12.94 26.78 -11.82
N VAL A 119 -12.29 26.04 -10.93
CA VAL A 119 -12.86 24.89 -10.23
C VAL A 119 -14.04 25.42 -9.40
N PRO A 120 -15.24 24.86 -9.53
CA PRO A 120 -16.37 25.29 -8.71
C PRO A 120 -16.05 25.02 -7.25
N SER A 121 -16.09 26.06 -6.42
CA SER A 121 -16.07 25.95 -4.97
C SER A 121 -17.30 25.16 -4.55
N GLN A 122 -17.12 23.92 -4.09
CA GLN A 122 -18.21 23.11 -3.53
C GLN A 122 -18.60 23.62 -2.13
N SER A 123 -19.65 24.41 -2.10
CA SER A 123 -20.63 24.43 -1.01
C SER A 123 -21.93 23.86 -1.59
N GLY A 124 -21.95 22.58 -1.89
CA GLY A 124 -23.07 21.87 -2.50
C GLY A 124 -23.26 20.53 -1.81
N GLU A 125 -24.52 20.13 -1.67
CA GLU A 125 -24.95 18.82 -1.17
C GLU A 125 -24.12 17.71 -1.85
N THR A 126 -23.46 16.84 -1.05
CA THR A 126 -22.63 15.74 -1.56
C THR A 126 -23.50 14.85 -2.46
N ASP A 127 -23.05 14.61 -3.68
CA ASP A 127 -23.77 13.72 -4.62
C ASP A 127 -23.85 12.31 -4.03
N LYS A 128 -25.05 11.92 -3.63
CA LYS A 128 -25.36 10.61 -3.01
C LYS A 128 -25.06 9.41 -3.90
N ASN A 129 -24.77 9.63 -5.17
CA ASN A 129 -24.41 8.55 -6.09
C ASN A 129 -22.90 8.28 -6.13
N THR A 130 -22.10 9.08 -5.46
CA THR A 130 -20.66 8.87 -5.37
C THR A 130 -20.31 7.93 -4.18
N PRO A 131 -19.14 7.27 -4.18
CA PRO A 131 -18.72 6.42 -3.09
C PRO A 131 -18.80 7.11 -1.71
N TYR A 132 -18.21 8.30 -1.60
CA TYR A 132 -18.29 9.10 -0.36
C TYR A 132 -19.72 9.57 -0.05
N GLY A 133 -20.48 9.92 -1.07
CA GLY A 133 -21.89 10.35 -0.88
C GLY A 133 -22.79 9.25 -0.34
N LYS A 134 -22.47 7.97 -0.64
CA LYS A 134 -23.18 6.80 -0.10
C LYS A 134 -22.79 6.49 1.33
N HIS A 135 -21.48 6.50 1.63
CA HIS A 135 -20.95 5.94 2.87
C HIS A 135 -20.50 6.99 3.90
N GLY A 136 -20.22 8.24 3.47
CA GLY A 136 -19.74 9.33 4.35
C GLY A 136 -18.38 9.03 4.96
N ALA A 137 -18.13 9.58 6.15
CA ALA A 137 -16.90 9.34 6.90
C ALA A 137 -16.77 7.87 7.30
N LEU A 138 -15.56 7.32 7.15
CA LEU A 138 -15.27 5.93 7.49
C LEU A 138 -14.77 5.78 8.92
N SER A 139 -15.05 4.61 9.51
CA SER A 139 -14.49 4.20 10.80
C SER A 139 -14.22 2.70 10.83
N VAL A 140 -13.47 2.23 11.84
CA VAL A 140 -13.14 0.81 12.02
C VAL A 140 -13.97 0.24 13.16
N LYS A 141 -14.70 -0.85 12.90
CA LYS A 141 -15.48 -1.59 13.92
C LYS A 141 -15.12 -3.07 13.89
N GLY A 142 -14.45 -3.54 14.91
CA GLY A 142 -13.90 -4.89 14.93
C GLY A 142 -12.89 -5.06 13.78
N THR A 143 -13.16 -5.95 12.84
CA THR A 143 -12.33 -6.19 11.66
C THR A 143 -12.80 -5.42 10.42
N ASP A 144 -13.94 -4.74 10.49
CA ASP A 144 -14.59 -4.13 9.33
C ASP A 144 -14.32 -2.63 9.23
N LEU A 145 -14.14 -2.16 8.00
CA LEU A 145 -14.28 -0.75 7.65
C LEU A 145 -15.79 -0.48 7.48
N VAL A 146 -16.29 0.58 8.12
CA VAL A 146 -17.72 0.91 8.08
C VAL A 146 -17.95 2.36 7.73
N GLY A 147 -19.07 2.64 7.07
CA GLY A 147 -19.51 3.98 6.73
C GLY A 147 -20.19 4.69 7.91
N ALA A 148 -20.63 5.91 7.69
CA ALA A 148 -21.26 6.78 8.70
C ALA A 148 -22.57 6.19 9.29
N SER A 149 -23.32 5.39 8.52
CA SER A 149 -24.52 4.68 9.01
C SER A 149 -24.23 3.31 9.63
N GLY A 150 -22.94 2.89 9.66
CA GLY A 150 -22.48 1.65 10.28
C GLY A 150 -22.52 0.43 9.36
N GLU A 151 -22.83 0.59 8.10
CA GLU A 151 -22.76 -0.45 7.09
C GLU A 151 -21.30 -0.80 6.76
N LYS A 152 -21.06 -2.07 6.37
CA LYS A 152 -19.72 -2.48 5.92
C LYS A 152 -19.37 -1.83 4.60
N VAL A 153 -18.14 -1.34 4.49
CA VAL A 153 -17.61 -0.72 3.28
C VAL A 153 -16.37 -1.47 2.85
N GLN A 154 -16.28 -1.78 1.55
CA GLN A 154 -15.07 -2.28 0.92
C GLN A 154 -14.50 -1.22 -0.02
N LEU A 155 -13.29 -0.77 0.25
CA LEU A 155 -12.57 0.09 -0.70
C LEU A 155 -11.84 -0.79 -1.71
N ARG A 156 -12.01 -0.46 -3.00
CA ARG A 156 -11.33 -1.07 -4.13
C ARG A 156 -10.72 0.02 -5.00
N GLY A 157 -9.44 -0.08 -5.22
CA GLY A 157 -8.78 1.06 -5.82
C GLY A 157 -7.47 0.78 -6.52
N MET A 158 -6.93 1.88 -7.01
CA MET A 158 -5.66 1.92 -7.70
C MET A 158 -4.64 2.74 -6.91
N SER A 159 -3.45 2.18 -6.71
CA SER A 159 -2.29 2.96 -6.27
C SER A 159 -1.64 3.63 -7.47
N THR A 160 -1.28 4.90 -7.37
CA THR A 160 -0.30 5.47 -8.29
C THR A 160 1.01 4.70 -8.16
N HIS A 161 1.87 4.71 -9.18
CA HIS A 161 3.31 4.51 -8.97
C HIS A 161 3.88 5.74 -8.24
N GLY A 162 5.15 5.72 -7.89
CA GLY A 162 5.78 6.85 -7.20
C GLY A 162 5.51 8.20 -7.87
N LEU A 163 5.01 9.15 -7.10
CA LEU A 163 4.59 10.48 -7.57
C LEU A 163 5.71 11.26 -8.27
N ALA A 164 6.97 10.99 -7.88
CA ALA A 164 8.14 11.64 -8.48
C ALA A 164 8.37 11.26 -9.96
N TRP A 165 7.92 10.06 -10.37
CA TRP A 165 8.25 9.50 -11.70
C TRP A 165 7.06 9.41 -12.64
N PHE A 166 5.85 9.30 -12.09
CA PHE A 166 4.61 9.17 -12.85
C PHE A 166 3.54 10.19 -12.41
N PRO A 167 3.91 11.48 -12.25
CA PRO A 167 2.99 12.52 -11.74
C PRO A 167 1.77 12.75 -12.66
N GLN A 168 1.89 12.41 -13.95
CA GLN A 168 0.84 12.63 -14.95
C GLN A 168 -0.45 11.86 -14.68
N TYR A 169 -0.38 10.77 -13.91
CA TYR A 169 -1.57 9.99 -13.56
C TYR A 169 -2.35 10.56 -12.37
N VAL A 170 -1.77 11.55 -11.66
CA VAL A 170 -2.52 12.33 -10.66
C VAL A 170 -3.27 13.45 -11.38
N ASN A 171 -4.41 13.12 -11.96
CA ASN A 171 -5.28 14.11 -12.61
C ASN A 171 -6.76 13.70 -12.51
N TYR A 172 -7.62 14.70 -12.62
CA TYR A 172 -9.07 14.56 -12.46
C TYR A 172 -9.70 13.55 -13.44
N ASP A 173 -9.33 13.61 -14.71
CA ASP A 173 -9.94 12.75 -15.74
C ASP A 173 -9.54 11.28 -15.60
N THR A 174 -8.30 11.02 -15.18
CA THR A 174 -7.85 9.66 -14.85
C THR A 174 -8.65 9.07 -13.69
N PHE A 175 -8.79 9.81 -12.59
CA PHE A 175 -9.55 9.35 -11.42
C PHE A 175 -11.04 9.21 -11.74
N LYS A 176 -11.60 10.16 -12.51
CA LYS A 176 -12.97 10.07 -12.99
C LYS A 176 -13.20 8.83 -13.84
N PHE A 177 -12.30 8.53 -14.77
CA PHE A 177 -12.39 7.34 -15.62
C PHE A 177 -12.31 6.05 -14.80
N LEU A 178 -11.41 5.96 -13.83
CA LEU A 178 -11.32 4.81 -12.93
C LEU A 178 -12.59 4.63 -12.12
N ARG A 179 -13.19 5.71 -11.61
CA ARG A 179 -14.45 5.65 -10.87
C ARG A 179 -15.60 5.19 -11.79
N ASP A 180 -15.79 5.85 -12.92
CA ASP A 180 -16.98 5.70 -13.76
C ASP A 180 -16.96 4.43 -14.62
N ASP A 181 -15.78 4.00 -15.08
CA ASP A 181 -15.64 2.83 -15.96
C ASP A 181 -15.14 1.57 -15.23
N TRP A 182 -14.33 1.72 -14.16
CA TRP A 182 -13.76 0.57 -13.45
C TRP A 182 -14.42 0.30 -12.08
N ASN A 183 -15.41 1.07 -11.66
CA ASN A 183 -16.01 1.01 -10.32
C ASN A 183 -14.99 1.20 -9.19
N THR A 184 -13.93 1.96 -9.42
CA THR A 184 -12.93 2.31 -8.41
C THR A 184 -13.54 3.32 -7.44
N ASN A 185 -13.46 3.08 -6.14
CA ASN A 185 -14.00 3.99 -5.13
C ASN A 185 -12.91 4.67 -4.27
N CYS A 186 -11.64 4.26 -4.45
CA CYS A 186 -10.50 4.80 -3.72
C CYS A 186 -9.26 4.90 -4.62
N VAL A 187 -8.41 5.90 -4.39
CA VAL A 187 -7.08 6.02 -4.99
C VAL A 187 -6.02 6.11 -3.89
N ARG A 188 -4.83 5.56 -4.13
CA ARG A 188 -3.68 5.63 -3.21
C ARG A 188 -2.56 6.44 -3.86
N LEU A 189 -2.03 7.42 -3.14
CA LEU A 189 -1.01 8.34 -3.59
C LEU A 189 0.34 7.94 -2.98
N ALA A 190 1.17 7.22 -3.74
CA ALA A 190 2.43 6.64 -3.27
C ALA A 190 3.56 7.69 -3.22
N MET A 191 3.79 8.30 -2.05
CA MET A 191 4.85 9.26 -1.78
C MET A 191 6.13 8.54 -1.39
N TYR A 192 6.93 8.11 -2.36
CA TYR A 192 8.24 7.52 -2.11
C TYR A 192 9.17 8.46 -1.36
N THR A 193 9.90 7.92 -0.40
CA THR A 193 10.73 8.69 0.53
C THR A 193 12.22 8.62 0.20
N HIS A 194 12.78 7.42 0.05
CA HIS A 194 14.23 7.17 -0.03
C HIS A 194 14.79 7.07 -1.45
N GLU A 195 14.01 6.59 -2.40
CA GLU A 195 14.46 6.37 -3.76
C GLU A 195 14.85 7.68 -4.45
N ASN A 196 15.79 7.61 -5.40
CA ASN A 196 16.29 8.81 -6.08
C ASN A 196 15.14 9.62 -6.69
N GLY A 197 15.03 10.87 -6.31
CA GLY A 197 13.91 11.75 -6.64
C GLY A 197 12.73 11.67 -5.68
N GLY A 198 12.76 10.77 -4.69
CA GLY A 198 11.79 10.69 -3.60
C GLY A 198 11.88 11.87 -2.63
N TYR A 199 10.88 11.99 -1.76
CA TYR A 199 10.68 13.14 -0.87
C TYR A 199 11.91 13.48 -0.01
N CYS A 200 12.63 12.48 0.50
CA CYS A 200 13.81 12.63 1.34
C CYS A 200 15.13 12.45 0.58
N ALA A 201 15.08 12.09 -0.72
CA ALA A 201 16.23 11.72 -1.53
C ALA A 201 16.33 12.55 -2.83
N GLY A 202 16.36 13.86 -2.68
CA GLY A 202 16.59 14.79 -3.79
C GLY A 202 15.34 15.24 -4.55
N GLY A 203 14.16 14.75 -4.19
CA GLY A 203 12.90 15.21 -4.75
C GLY A 203 12.55 16.64 -4.35
N ASN A 204 11.80 17.33 -5.19
CA ASN A 204 11.24 18.63 -4.85
C ASN A 204 10.04 18.42 -3.90
N LYS A 205 10.25 18.61 -2.61
CA LYS A 205 9.25 18.38 -1.56
C LYS A 205 7.96 19.19 -1.79
N GLU A 206 8.07 20.44 -2.20
CA GLU A 206 6.89 21.29 -2.42
C GLU A 206 6.07 20.84 -3.63
N GLN A 207 6.75 20.43 -4.69
CA GLN A 207 6.08 19.84 -5.87
C GLN A 207 5.38 18.52 -5.52
N LEU A 208 6.06 17.64 -4.77
CA LEU A 208 5.51 16.36 -4.36
C LEU A 208 4.31 16.54 -3.41
N LYS A 209 4.39 17.47 -2.46
CA LYS A 209 3.24 17.83 -1.61
C LYS A 209 2.09 18.43 -2.43
N THR A 210 2.39 19.22 -3.46
CA THR A 210 1.38 19.75 -4.38
C THR A 210 0.67 18.64 -5.13
N LEU A 211 1.39 17.60 -5.59
CA LEU A 211 0.77 16.44 -6.22
C LEU A 211 -0.16 15.68 -5.26
N VAL A 212 0.24 15.50 -4.00
CA VAL A 212 -0.65 14.92 -2.98
C VAL A 212 -1.91 15.77 -2.79
N LYS A 213 -1.76 17.08 -2.63
CA LYS A 213 -2.88 18.01 -2.46
C LYS A 213 -3.84 17.96 -3.66
N ASN A 214 -3.31 17.98 -4.88
CA ASN A 214 -4.11 17.85 -6.10
C ASN A 214 -4.83 16.50 -6.16
N GLY A 215 -4.15 15.40 -5.84
CA GLY A 215 -4.75 14.06 -5.83
C GLY A 215 -5.91 13.95 -4.83
N VAL A 216 -5.73 14.51 -3.62
CA VAL A 216 -6.79 14.59 -2.60
C VAL A 216 -7.94 15.45 -3.09
N ASP A 217 -7.66 16.62 -3.69
CA ASP A 217 -8.71 17.51 -4.20
C ASP A 217 -9.51 16.87 -5.35
N TYR A 218 -8.86 16.19 -6.29
CA TYR A 218 -9.53 15.49 -7.37
C TYR A 218 -10.39 14.33 -6.86
N ALA A 219 -9.88 13.52 -5.95
CA ALA A 219 -10.66 12.45 -5.33
C ALA A 219 -11.87 12.99 -4.57
N SER A 220 -11.69 14.07 -3.78
CA SER A 220 -12.78 14.71 -3.03
C SER A 220 -13.87 15.28 -3.96
N GLN A 221 -13.48 15.97 -5.04
CA GLN A 221 -14.42 16.48 -6.05
C GLN A 221 -15.21 15.35 -6.73
N LEU A 222 -14.59 14.19 -6.90
CA LEU A 222 -15.21 13.01 -7.49
C LEU A 222 -16.02 12.20 -6.47
N GLY A 223 -16.00 12.56 -5.19
CA GLY A 223 -16.62 11.80 -4.11
C GLY A 223 -15.99 10.40 -3.93
N MET A 224 -14.69 10.28 -4.19
CA MET A 224 -13.89 9.08 -3.95
C MET A 224 -13.13 9.20 -2.64
N TYR A 225 -12.78 8.07 -2.04
CA TYR A 225 -11.79 8.04 -0.95
C TYR A 225 -10.38 8.15 -1.50
N VAL A 226 -9.45 8.59 -0.64
CA VAL A 226 -8.05 8.73 -1.02
C VAL A 226 -7.12 8.36 0.13
N ILE A 227 -6.10 7.55 -0.18
CA ILE A 227 -5.04 7.18 0.76
C ILE A 227 -3.81 8.05 0.47
N VAL A 228 -3.33 8.74 1.49
CA VAL A 228 -2.06 9.48 1.46
C VAL A 228 -1.00 8.59 2.10
N ASP A 229 -0.12 8.04 1.28
CA ASP A 229 0.86 7.03 1.66
C ASP A 229 2.27 7.60 1.78
N TRP A 230 2.87 7.47 2.96
CA TRP A 230 4.28 7.67 3.21
C TRP A 230 5.03 6.38 2.86
N HIS A 231 5.54 6.32 1.63
CA HIS A 231 5.99 5.10 0.97
C HIS A 231 7.42 4.70 1.39
N VAL A 232 7.53 4.14 2.60
CA VAL A 232 8.77 3.53 3.12
C VAL A 232 9.09 2.27 2.33
N LEU A 233 10.31 2.13 1.82
CA LEU A 233 10.75 0.92 1.10
C LEU A 233 12.26 0.67 1.28
N ASN A 234 13.15 1.35 0.53
CA ASN A 234 14.59 1.07 0.54
C ASN A 234 15.31 1.57 1.80
N GLU A 235 14.78 2.54 2.52
CA GLU A 235 15.25 2.91 3.85
C GLU A 235 14.94 1.87 4.93
N GLN A 236 14.10 0.88 4.60
CA GLN A 236 13.73 -0.29 5.40
C GLN A 236 12.92 0.06 6.66
N SER A 237 13.40 0.97 7.51
CA SER A 237 12.74 1.33 8.76
C SER A 237 12.09 2.71 8.68
N PRO A 238 10.83 2.86 9.13
CA PRO A 238 10.15 4.15 9.15
C PRO A 238 10.83 5.16 10.10
N LEU A 239 11.72 4.70 10.97
CA LEU A 239 12.49 5.57 11.85
C LEU A 239 13.54 6.41 11.13
N VAL A 240 14.01 6.00 9.94
CA VAL A 240 15.06 6.71 9.19
C VAL A 240 14.66 8.14 8.85
N TYR A 241 13.45 8.33 8.35
CA TYR A 241 12.93 9.66 8.01
C TYR A 241 11.78 10.10 8.92
N LYS A 242 11.74 9.61 10.16
CA LYS A 242 10.67 9.91 11.11
C LYS A 242 10.40 11.41 11.30
N ASP A 243 11.45 12.23 11.41
CA ASP A 243 11.29 13.68 11.61
C ASP A 243 10.75 14.40 10.37
N GLU A 244 11.02 13.89 9.18
CA GLU A 244 10.41 14.38 7.95
C GLU A 244 8.95 13.91 7.83
N ALA A 245 8.66 12.67 8.21
CA ALA A 245 7.30 12.15 8.28
C ALA A 245 6.42 12.97 9.24
N LYS A 246 6.94 13.35 10.41
CA LYS A 246 6.23 14.23 11.36
C LYS A 246 5.80 15.55 10.70
N LYS A 247 6.73 16.22 10.02
CA LYS A 247 6.44 17.49 9.32
C LYS A 247 5.43 17.29 8.19
N PHE A 248 5.59 16.21 7.43
CA PHE A 248 4.68 15.89 6.34
C PHE A 248 3.26 15.64 6.84
N PHE A 249 3.09 14.76 7.83
CA PHE A 249 1.77 14.44 8.36
C PHE A 249 1.14 15.60 9.14
N GLU A 250 1.92 16.43 9.83
CA GLU A 250 1.42 17.67 10.46
C GLU A 250 0.83 18.61 9.40
N GLU A 251 1.54 18.82 8.29
CA GLU A 251 1.07 19.68 7.20
C GLU A 251 -0.15 19.06 6.49
N MET A 252 -0.08 17.76 6.13
CA MET A 252 -1.15 17.12 5.37
C MET A 252 -2.42 16.95 6.20
N SER A 253 -2.33 16.50 7.45
CA SER A 253 -3.51 16.37 8.31
C SER A 253 -4.18 17.70 8.62
N LYS A 254 -3.39 18.76 8.76
CA LYS A 254 -3.94 20.12 8.90
C LYS A 254 -4.60 20.63 7.61
N GLN A 255 -4.00 20.32 6.45
CA GLN A 255 -4.52 20.72 5.14
C GLN A 255 -5.84 20.02 4.81
N PHE A 256 -6.03 18.79 5.28
CA PHE A 256 -7.18 17.93 4.96
C PHE A 256 -8.14 17.74 6.14
N ALA A 257 -8.03 18.54 7.20
CA ALA A 257 -8.82 18.40 8.42
C ALA A 257 -10.36 18.47 8.21
N ASP A 258 -10.81 19.03 7.10
CA ASP A 258 -12.21 19.13 6.68
C ASP A 258 -12.62 18.09 5.63
N LYS A 259 -11.78 17.10 5.35
CA LYS A 259 -11.96 16.10 4.30
C LYS A 259 -12.06 14.69 4.87
N ASP A 260 -13.27 14.29 5.27
CA ASP A 260 -13.54 12.96 5.86
C ASP A 260 -13.34 11.78 4.89
N ASN A 261 -12.99 12.03 3.63
CA ASN A 261 -12.66 11.01 2.64
C ASN A 261 -11.16 10.65 2.58
N VAL A 262 -10.33 11.26 3.44
CA VAL A 262 -8.87 11.04 3.48
C VAL A 262 -8.51 9.95 4.49
N ILE A 263 -7.64 9.04 4.07
CA ILE A 263 -7.05 7.97 4.87
C ILE A 263 -5.53 8.20 4.86
N TYR A 264 -4.86 8.02 6.00
CA TYR A 264 -3.40 8.17 6.09
C TYR A 264 -2.74 6.80 6.22
N GLU A 265 -1.85 6.45 5.30
CA GLU A 265 -0.96 5.29 5.43
C GLU A 265 0.41 5.77 5.89
N ILE A 266 0.73 5.50 7.17
CA ILE A 266 1.87 6.14 7.81
C ILE A 266 3.22 5.49 7.48
N CYS A 267 3.23 4.26 6.99
CA CYS A 267 4.41 3.59 6.43
C CYS A 267 3.97 2.44 5.53
N ASN A 268 4.50 2.41 4.30
CA ASN A 268 4.15 1.40 3.27
C ASN A 268 4.69 0.00 3.63
N GLU A 269 6.01 -0.19 3.56
CA GLU A 269 6.67 -1.51 3.66
C GLU A 269 7.91 -1.49 4.56
N PRO A 270 7.75 -1.43 5.88
CA PRO A 270 8.87 -1.70 6.77
C PRO A 270 9.45 -3.10 6.48
N ASN A 271 10.77 -3.20 6.27
CA ASN A 271 11.36 -4.45 5.80
C ASN A 271 12.74 -4.72 6.38
N SER A 272 13.35 -5.85 5.97
CA SER A 272 14.71 -6.25 6.36
C SER A 272 14.95 -6.21 7.87
N SER A 273 15.58 -5.15 8.38
CA SER A 273 15.94 -5.00 9.81
C SER A 273 14.84 -4.34 10.64
N ALA A 274 13.79 -3.78 10.02
CA ALA A 274 12.72 -3.13 10.76
C ALA A 274 11.88 -4.15 11.55
N SER A 275 11.80 -3.94 12.84
CA SER A 275 11.00 -4.74 13.77
C SER A 275 9.60 -4.12 13.97
N TRP A 276 8.66 -4.91 14.50
CA TRP A 276 7.37 -4.36 14.94
C TRP A 276 7.53 -3.28 16.04
N GLN A 277 8.58 -3.41 16.88
CA GLN A 277 8.90 -2.39 17.87
C GLN A 277 9.31 -1.05 17.22
N ASP A 278 10.04 -1.08 16.09
CA ASP A 278 10.39 0.14 15.36
C ASP A 278 9.15 0.79 14.77
N VAL A 279 8.26 -0.01 14.18
CA VAL A 279 6.97 0.47 13.64
C VAL A 279 6.10 1.06 14.75
N THR A 280 5.97 0.39 15.90
CA THR A 280 5.17 0.91 17.02
C THR A 280 5.77 2.18 17.63
N THR A 281 7.09 2.26 17.71
CA THR A 281 7.80 3.49 18.14
C THR A 281 7.51 4.64 17.21
N TYR A 282 7.58 4.41 15.91
CA TYR A 282 7.25 5.40 14.87
C TYR A 282 5.76 5.81 14.94
N ALA A 283 4.86 4.84 14.94
CA ALA A 283 3.41 5.06 14.95
C ALA A 283 2.95 5.87 16.17
N ASN A 284 3.50 5.59 17.35
CA ASN A 284 3.20 6.31 18.58
C ASN A 284 3.62 7.80 18.55
N GLU A 285 4.51 8.17 17.63
CA GLU A 285 4.89 9.58 17.43
C GLU A 285 4.11 10.24 16.27
N ILE A 286 3.73 9.49 15.23
CA ILE A 286 3.04 10.04 14.05
C ILE A 286 1.52 10.14 14.28
N ILE A 287 0.89 9.09 14.82
CA ILE A 287 -0.56 9.05 14.99
C ILE A 287 -1.08 10.24 15.82
N PRO A 288 -0.49 10.61 16.95
CA PRO A 288 -0.92 11.80 17.71
C PRO A 288 -0.84 13.11 16.93
N ILE A 289 0.12 13.25 16.00
CA ILE A 289 0.26 14.42 15.14
C ILE A 289 -0.93 14.51 14.18
N ILE A 290 -1.29 13.40 13.53
CA ILE A 290 -2.47 13.34 12.66
C ILE A 290 -3.73 13.61 13.47
N ARG A 291 -3.91 12.96 14.62
CA ARG A 291 -5.09 13.09 15.50
C ARG A 291 -5.29 14.50 16.06
N ALA A 292 -4.24 15.28 16.19
CA ALA A 292 -4.35 16.68 16.61
C ALA A 292 -5.10 17.58 15.59
N ASN A 293 -5.08 17.20 14.32
CA ASN A 293 -5.73 17.97 13.24
C ASN A 293 -6.96 17.23 12.68
N ASP A 294 -6.89 15.90 12.59
CA ASP A 294 -7.92 15.02 12.03
C ASP A 294 -8.16 13.85 13.01
N PRO A 295 -9.05 14.05 14.00
CA PRO A 295 -9.21 13.12 15.12
C PRO A 295 -9.86 11.79 14.74
N ASN A 296 -10.61 11.73 13.65
CA ASN A 296 -11.46 10.58 13.30
C ASN A 296 -11.00 9.79 12.07
N SER A 297 -10.01 10.28 11.32
CA SER A 297 -9.54 9.61 10.09
C SER A 297 -9.11 8.16 10.34
N VAL A 298 -9.29 7.32 9.35
CA VAL A 298 -8.72 5.97 9.36
C VAL A 298 -7.21 6.06 9.08
N ILE A 299 -6.41 5.34 9.87
CA ILE A 299 -4.96 5.27 9.69
C ILE A 299 -4.56 3.84 9.39
N LEU A 300 -3.80 3.66 8.30
CA LEU A 300 -3.21 2.39 7.89
C LEU A 300 -1.76 2.33 8.38
N VAL A 301 -1.37 1.18 8.92
CA VAL A 301 -0.05 0.97 9.49
C VAL A 301 0.61 -0.24 8.84
N GLY A 302 1.70 -0.01 8.11
CA GLY A 302 2.52 -1.07 7.53
C GLY A 302 3.14 -1.97 8.59
N THR A 303 3.27 -3.24 8.27
CA THR A 303 3.85 -4.24 9.17
C THR A 303 5.22 -4.72 8.67
N PRO A 304 6.08 -5.32 9.51
CA PRO A 304 7.39 -5.78 9.06
C PRO A 304 7.36 -6.80 7.93
N GLN A 305 8.50 -6.99 7.26
CA GLN A 305 8.67 -7.91 6.13
C GLN A 305 7.76 -7.56 4.95
N TRP A 306 7.89 -6.31 4.47
CA TRP A 306 7.11 -5.79 3.35
C TRP A 306 5.60 -5.95 3.58
N SER A 307 5.14 -5.51 4.74
CA SER A 307 3.74 -5.58 5.17
C SER A 307 3.13 -7.00 5.10
N GLN A 308 3.92 -8.04 5.47
CA GLN A 308 3.47 -9.44 5.50
C GLN A 308 3.32 -10.00 6.91
N ASN A 309 3.93 -9.36 7.94
CA ASN A 309 3.92 -9.87 9.31
C ASN A 309 2.82 -9.24 10.17
N ILE A 310 1.58 -9.27 9.69
CA ILE A 310 0.39 -8.78 10.40
C ILE A 310 0.10 -9.53 11.71
N ASP A 311 0.61 -10.76 11.85
CA ASP A 311 0.56 -11.54 13.09
C ASP A 311 1.32 -10.89 14.26
N GLN A 312 2.35 -10.09 13.97
CA GLN A 312 3.03 -9.30 15.00
C GLN A 312 2.14 -8.17 15.52
N ALA A 313 1.39 -7.51 14.63
CA ALA A 313 0.40 -6.51 15.01
C ALA A 313 -0.75 -7.13 15.81
N LEU A 314 -1.22 -8.32 15.45
CA LEU A 314 -2.21 -9.07 16.23
C LEU A 314 -1.72 -9.36 17.66
N SER A 315 -0.44 -9.73 17.79
CA SER A 315 0.14 -10.08 19.09
C SER A 315 0.36 -8.88 20.01
N ALA A 316 0.56 -7.69 19.45
CA ALA A 316 0.82 -6.44 20.17
C ALA A 316 0.23 -5.25 19.40
N PRO A 317 -1.10 -5.09 19.36
CA PRO A 317 -1.74 -4.04 18.59
C PRO A 317 -1.43 -2.65 19.16
N LEU A 318 -1.50 -1.64 18.28
CA LEU A 318 -1.43 -0.24 18.68
C LEU A 318 -2.69 0.15 19.49
N ASN A 319 -2.51 0.98 20.49
CA ASN A 319 -3.63 1.44 21.34
C ASN A 319 -4.18 2.77 20.82
N PHE A 320 -4.78 2.73 19.63
CA PHE A 320 -5.48 3.85 19.01
C PHE A 320 -6.75 3.36 18.32
N ASP A 321 -7.76 4.20 18.26
CA ASP A 321 -8.97 3.93 17.48
C ASP A 321 -8.77 4.20 15.99
N ASN A 322 -9.61 3.62 15.15
CA ASN A 322 -9.61 3.77 13.70
C ASN A 322 -8.26 3.43 13.04
N ILE A 323 -7.63 2.33 13.49
CA ILE A 323 -6.39 1.79 12.92
C ILE A 323 -6.71 0.50 12.17
N MET A 324 -6.14 0.34 10.97
CA MET A 324 -6.06 -0.93 10.25
C MET A 324 -4.59 -1.26 9.95
N TYR A 325 -4.29 -2.55 9.85
CA TYR A 325 -2.93 -3.04 9.59
C TYR A 325 -2.81 -3.49 8.14
N THR A 326 -1.76 -3.04 7.45
CA THR A 326 -1.63 -3.36 6.05
C THR A 326 -1.01 -4.73 5.83
N LEU A 327 -1.56 -5.45 4.86
CA LEU A 327 -0.97 -6.64 4.29
C LEU A 327 -0.73 -6.40 2.81
N HIS A 328 0.50 -6.68 2.33
CA HIS A 328 0.86 -6.61 0.92
C HIS A 328 1.12 -7.98 0.35
N PHE A 329 0.73 -8.19 -0.89
CA PHE A 329 1.02 -9.44 -1.59
C PHE A 329 1.23 -9.24 -3.09
N TYR A 330 2.03 -10.14 -3.66
CA TYR A 330 2.16 -10.34 -5.10
C TYR A 330 1.81 -11.79 -5.38
N ALA A 331 0.73 -12.03 -6.13
CA ALA A 331 0.04 -13.30 -6.16
C ALA A 331 0.92 -14.49 -6.61
N ALA A 332 1.84 -14.27 -7.55
CA ALA A 332 2.73 -15.33 -8.01
C ALA A 332 3.83 -15.73 -7.00
N THR A 333 4.04 -14.94 -5.94
CA THR A 333 4.98 -15.25 -4.85
C THR A 333 4.26 -15.63 -3.56
N HIS A 334 3.23 -14.87 -3.20
CA HIS A 334 2.55 -14.97 -1.93
C HIS A 334 1.28 -15.80 -2.10
N THR A 335 1.39 -17.10 -1.79
CA THR A 335 0.35 -18.10 -2.04
C THR A 335 -0.45 -18.42 -0.75
N ASP A 336 -0.86 -19.66 -0.56
CA ASP A 336 -1.70 -20.12 0.56
C ASP A 336 -1.15 -19.73 1.93
N TRP A 337 0.16 -19.75 2.11
CA TRP A 337 0.76 -19.44 3.41
C TRP A 337 0.42 -18.03 3.91
N LEU A 338 0.40 -17.02 3.01
CA LEU A 338 0.07 -15.65 3.38
C LEU A 338 -1.44 -15.42 3.43
N ARG A 339 -2.22 -16.06 2.53
CA ARG A 339 -3.69 -16.07 2.59
C ARG A 339 -4.18 -16.66 3.92
N ASN A 340 -3.62 -17.80 4.33
CA ASN A 340 -3.97 -18.45 5.61
C ASN A 340 -3.57 -17.58 6.81
N LYS A 341 -2.43 -16.89 6.75
CA LYS A 341 -2.03 -15.91 7.77
C LYS A 341 -3.06 -14.78 7.87
N MET A 342 -3.44 -14.16 6.74
CA MET A 342 -4.43 -13.09 6.69
C MET A 342 -5.77 -13.55 7.30
N GLU A 343 -6.28 -14.67 6.85
CA GLU A 343 -7.55 -15.24 7.36
C GLU A 343 -7.49 -15.52 8.86
N SER A 344 -6.40 -16.11 9.34
CA SER A 344 -6.20 -16.37 10.77
C SER A 344 -6.18 -15.10 11.59
N CYS A 345 -5.51 -14.04 11.11
CA CYS A 345 -5.46 -12.75 11.81
C CYS A 345 -6.81 -12.06 11.84
N ILE A 346 -7.56 -12.05 10.72
CA ILE A 346 -8.91 -11.49 10.66
C ILE A 346 -9.84 -12.24 11.61
N ASN A 347 -9.85 -13.58 11.57
CA ASN A 347 -10.67 -14.42 12.45
C ASN A 347 -10.31 -14.23 13.95
N SER A 348 -9.10 -13.76 14.23
CA SER A 348 -8.64 -13.41 15.58
C SER A 348 -8.92 -11.96 15.98
N GLY A 349 -9.60 -11.18 15.12
CA GLY A 349 -10.07 -9.83 15.42
C GLY A 349 -9.15 -8.70 14.94
N LEU A 350 -8.15 -8.98 14.09
CA LEU A 350 -7.29 -7.93 13.53
C LEU A 350 -7.96 -7.25 12.33
N PRO A 351 -8.14 -5.92 12.31
CA PRO A 351 -8.59 -5.19 11.12
C PRO A 351 -7.46 -5.12 10.09
N VAL A 352 -7.65 -5.75 8.94
CA VAL A 352 -6.66 -5.85 7.86
C VAL A 352 -7.12 -5.06 6.64
N PHE A 353 -6.18 -4.36 6.01
CA PHE A 353 -6.34 -3.66 4.75
C PHE A 353 -5.23 -4.10 3.78
N VAL A 354 -5.56 -4.48 2.56
CA VAL A 354 -4.58 -4.75 1.51
C VAL A 354 -4.30 -3.47 0.75
N SER A 355 -3.40 -2.63 1.27
CA SER A 355 -3.12 -1.31 0.66
C SER A 355 -2.22 -1.38 -0.57
N GLU A 356 -1.62 -2.56 -0.84
CA GLU A 356 -0.89 -2.84 -2.06
C GLU A 356 -0.98 -4.31 -2.45
N PHE A 357 -1.27 -4.60 -3.72
CA PHE A 357 -1.14 -5.95 -4.27
C PHE A 357 -0.84 -5.95 -5.77
N GLY A 358 -0.17 -7.01 -6.24
CA GLY A 358 0.08 -7.29 -7.65
C GLY A 358 -0.29 -8.73 -8.02
N THR A 359 -0.51 -8.96 -9.32
CA THR A 359 -0.84 -10.29 -9.87
C THR A 359 0.41 -11.07 -10.32
N CYS A 360 1.56 -10.41 -10.40
CA CYS A 360 2.86 -10.99 -10.74
C CYS A 360 3.62 -11.46 -9.49
N ASP A 361 4.92 -11.75 -9.63
CA ASP A 361 5.80 -12.05 -8.51
C ASP A 361 6.23 -10.78 -7.75
N ALA A 362 6.87 -10.96 -6.60
CA ALA A 362 7.27 -9.88 -5.69
C ALA A 362 8.35 -8.95 -6.25
N SER A 363 8.93 -9.24 -7.41
CA SER A 363 9.81 -8.28 -8.09
C SER A 363 9.03 -7.14 -8.76
N GLY A 364 7.71 -7.27 -8.88
CA GLY A 364 6.84 -6.38 -9.63
C GLY A 364 6.92 -6.55 -11.15
N ASN A 365 7.79 -7.42 -11.66
CA ASN A 365 8.08 -7.58 -13.10
C ASN A 365 8.10 -9.03 -13.61
N GLY A 366 7.64 -9.99 -12.81
CA GLY A 366 7.52 -11.39 -13.23
C GLY A 366 6.22 -11.71 -13.95
N ALA A 367 6.03 -13.00 -14.24
CA ALA A 367 4.80 -13.46 -14.87
C ALA A 367 3.59 -13.27 -13.97
N VAL A 368 2.45 -12.90 -14.58
CA VAL A 368 1.15 -12.84 -13.90
C VAL A 368 0.65 -14.26 -13.65
N ASP A 369 0.27 -14.55 -12.40
CA ASP A 369 -0.40 -15.80 -12.02
C ASP A 369 -1.89 -15.56 -11.78
N VAL A 370 -2.70 -15.86 -12.79
CA VAL A 370 -4.16 -15.66 -12.72
C VAL A 370 -4.81 -16.61 -11.71
N GLY A 371 -4.28 -17.83 -11.55
CA GLY A 371 -4.82 -18.82 -10.59
C GLY A 371 -4.66 -18.32 -9.16
N GLN A 372 -3.45 -17.89 -8.79
CA GLN A 372 -3.18 -17.33 -7.46
C GLN A 372 -3.89 -15.99 -7.26
N SER A 373 -4.01 -15.17 -8.30
CA SER A 373 -4.77 -13.93 -8.23
C SER A 373 -6.25 -14.16 -7.93
N ASN A 374 -6.87 -15.17 -8.56
CA ASN A 374 -8.25 -15.56 -8.27
C ASN A 374 -8.40 -16.07 -6.82
N ALA A 375 -7.45 -16.87 -6.33
CA ALA A 375 -7.49 -17.35 -4.94
C ALA A 375 -7.35 -16.19 -3.92
N TRP A 376 -6.58 -15.15 -4.24
CA TRP A 376 -6.53 -13.92 -3.44
C TRP A 376 -7.83 -13.13 -3.51
N LYS A 377 -8.40 -12.98 -4.71
CA LYS A 377 -9.72 -12.36 -4.90
C LYS A 377 -10.76 -13.03 -4.01
N ASP A 378 -10.89 -14.36 -4.08
CA ASP A 378 -11.90 -15.13 -3.34
C ASP A 378 -11.82 -14.89 -1.82
N ILE A 379 -10.62 -14.82 -1.24
CA ILE A 379 -10.46 -14.60 0.21
C ILE A 379 -10.68 -13.12 0.60
N ILE A 380 -10.30 -12.18 -0.25
CA ILE A 380 -10.55 -10.74 -0.09
C ILE A 380 -12.06 -10.48 -0.06
N GLU A 381 -12.80 -11.02 -1.01
CA GLU A 381 -14.26 -10.90 -1.07
C GLU A 381 -14.94 -11.59 0.11
N LYS A 382 -14.51 -12.80 0.46
CA LYS A 382 -15.04 -13.56 1.60
C LYS A 382 -15.01 -12.76 2.91
N HIS A 383 -13.95 -12.00 3.14
CA HIS A 383 -13.74 -11.25 4.37
C HIS A 383 -14.02 -9.75 4.24
N ASN A 384 -14.55 -9.29 3.11
CA ASN A 384 -14.80 -7.87 2.82
C ASN A 384 -13.57 -6.98 3.08
N VAL A 385 -12.37 -7.47 2.73
CA VAL A 385 -11.11 -6.73 2.92
C VAL A 385 -10.98 -5.67 1.84
N SER A 386 -10.70 -4.44 2.22
CA SER A 386 -10.39 -3.35 1.26
C SER A 386 -9.03 -3.56 0.60
N TYR A 387 -8.88 -3.14 -0.67
CA TYR A 387 -7.68 -3.44 -1.45
C TYR A 387 -7.32 -2.37 -2.49
N MET A 388 -5.99 -2.16 -2.72
CA MET A 388 -5.43 -1.25 -3.72
C MET A 388 -4.46 -1.99 -4.63
N CYS A 389 -4.73 -1.96 -5.95
CA CYS A 389 -3.84 -2.55 -6.95
C CYS A 389 -2.59 -1.69 -7.16
N TRP A 390 -1.44 -2.27 -7.14
CA TRP A 390 -0.19 -1.72 -7.61
C TRP A 390 0.04 -2.10 -9.07
N ASN A 391 0.13 -1.20 -10.11
CA ASN A 391 0.02 0.24 -9.97
C ASN A 391 -0.50 0.92 -11.27
N LEU A 392 -0.94 2.14 -11.12
CA LEU A 392 -1.38 3.03 -12.20
C LEU A 392 -0.15 3.74 -12.83
N ALA A 393 0.48 3.08 -13.76
CA ALA A 393 1.58 3.61 -14.58
C ALA A 393 1.72 2.83 -15.88
N ASN A 394 2.58 3.34 -16.76
CA ASN A 394 3.00 2.71 -18.02
C ASN A 394 4.49 2.35 -18.03
N LYS A 395 5.06 2.07 -16.86
CA LYS A 395 6.43 1.55 -16.74
C LYS A 395 6.49 0.16 -17.39
N ASN A 396 7.64 -0.23 -17.94
CA ASN A 396 7.81 -1.57 -18.52
C ASN A 396 7.97 -2.62 -17.42
N GLU A 397 6.91 -2.84 -16.67
CA GLU A 397 6.81 -3.82 -15.57
C GLU A 397 5.44 -4.50 -15.60
N SER A 398 5.39 -5.77 -15.18
CA SER A 398 4.16 -6.57 -15.18
C SER A 398 3.12 -6.06 -14.19
N SER A 399 3.56 -5.39 -13.13
CA SER A 399 2.69 -4.77 -12.11
C SER A 399 2.02 -3.47 -12.59
N CYS A 400 2.42 -2.90 -13.72
CA CYS A 400 1.73 -1.74 -14.28
C CYS A 400 0.46 -2.16 -15.01
N ILE A 401 -0.64 -1.41 -14.83
CA ILE A 401 -1.90 -1.71 -15.54
C ILE A 401 -1.88 -1.28 -17.00
N ILE A 402 -1.00 -0.36 -17.39
CA ILE A 402 -0.90 0.21 -18.75
C ILE A 402 0.37 -0.31 -19.41
N VAL A 403 0.29 -0.68 -20.68
CA VAL A 403 1.47 -1.10 -21.44
C VAL A 403 2.43 0.09 -21.64
N SER A 404 3.75 -0.16 -21.63
CA SER A 404 4.79 0.88 -21.64
C SER A 404 4.75 1.82 -22.86
N GLY A 405 4.21 1.37 -23.98
CA GLY A 405 4.07 2.19 -25.19
C GLY A 405 2.84 3.11 -25.22
N CYS A 406 1.94 3.02 -24.25
CA CYS A 406 0.73 3.83 -24.19
C CYS A 406 0.98 5.14 -23.44
N SER A 407 0.68 6.27 -24.06
CA SER A 407 0.77 7.61 -23.45
C SER A 407 -0.59 8.16 -22.99
N LYS A 408 -1.68 7.41 -23.17
CA LYS A 408 -3.00 7.84 -22.70
C LYS A 408 -3.07 7.84 -21.18
N LEU A 409 -3.76 8.80 -20.63
CA LEU A 409 -3.97 8.92 -19.19
C LEU A 409 -5.28 8.27 -18.75
N TYR A 410 -6.24 8.07 -19.67
CA TYR A 410 -7.55 7.43 -19.42
C TYR A 410 -8.12 6.85 -20.72
N GLY A 411 -9.25 6.14 -20.65
CA GLY A 411 -9.94 5.59 -21.83
C GLY A 411 -9.16 4.46 -22.51
N TRP A 412 -8.46 3.64 -21.72
CA TRP A 412 -7.62 2.56 -22.26
C TRP A 412 -8.45 1.44 -22.87
N SER A 413 -8.14 1.09 -24.12
CA SER A 413 -8.61 -0.13 -24.78
C SER A 413 -7.89 -1.38 -24.26
N ASP A 414 -8.40 -2.57 -24.58
CA ASP A 414 -7.74 -3.84 -24.21
C ASP A 414 -6.30 -3.95 -24.73
N GLY A 415 -5.99 -3.38 -25.88
CA GLY A 415 -4.64 -3.38 -26.44
C GLY A 415 -3.67 -2.47 -25.69
N GLU A 416 -4.17 -1.52 -24.90
CA GLU A 416 -3.39 -0.56 -24.12
C GLU A 416 -3.23 -0.97 -22.64
N LEU A 417 -3.95 -2.02 -22.22
CA LEU A 417 -3.84 -2.59 -20.89
C LEU A 417 -2.88 -3.79 -20.89
N SER A 418 -2.07 -3.89 -19.84
CA SER A 418 -1.25 -5.06 -19.54
C SER A 418 -2.13 -6.28 -19.20
N THR A 419 -1.52 -7.43 -19.00
CA THR A 419 -2.24 -8.62 -18.50
C THR A 419 -2.86 -8.37 -17.13
N GLN A 420 -2.11 -7.75 -16.22
CA GLN A 420 -2.64 -7.34 -14.91
C GLN A 420 -3.77 -6.32 -15.09
N GLY A 421 -3.59 -5.28 -15.90
CA GLY A 421 -4.60 -4.25 -16.11
C GLY A 421 -5.94 -4.81 -16.62
N LYS A 422 -5.92 -5.80 -17.52
CA LYS A 422 -7.14 -6.49 -17.98
C LYS A 422 -7.81 -7.28 -16.88
N TRP A 423 -7.02 -8.02 -16.08
CA TRP A 423 -7.55 -8.82 -14.98
C TRP A 423 -8.17 -7.93 -13.90
N ILE A 424 -7.48 -6.85 -13.50
CA ILE A 424 -7.96 -5.86 -12.52
C ILE A 424 -9.25 -5.20 -13.00
N ARG A 425 -9.28 -4.69 -14.25
CA ARG A 425 -10.47 -4.07 -14.80
C ARG A 425 -11.67 -5.01 -14.79
N ASN A 426 -11.46 -6.26 -15.16
CA ASN A 426 -12.54 -7.26 -15.17
C ASN A 426 -13.03 -7.55 -13.75
N TRP A 427 -12.15 -7.65 -12.78
CA TRP A 427 -12.53 -7.82 -11.38
C TRP A 427 -13.33 -6.63 -10.87
N PHE A 428 -12.79 -5.41 -10.98
CA PHE A 428 -13.44 -4.21 -10.47
C PHE A 428 -14.82 -3.97 -11.11
N LYS A 429 -14.96 -4.21 -12.41
CA LYS A 429 -16.25 -4.09 -13.13
C LYS A 429 -17.25 -5.19 -12.77
N SER A 430 -16.80 -6.34 -12.26
CA SER A 430 -17.68 -7.41 -11.82
C SER A 430 -18.29 -7.15 -10.45
N GLU A 431 -17.65 -6.28 -9.64
CA GLU A 431 -18.16 -5.90 -8.34
C GLU A 431 -19.37 -4.98 -8.51
N THR A 432 -20.52 -5.48 -8.14
CA THR A 432 -21.70 -4.61 -7.97
C THR A 432 -21.49 -3.77 -6.71
N GLU A 433 -21.84 -2.49 -6.79
CA GLU A 433 -21.91 -1.66 -5.59
C GLU A 433 -22.91 -2.31 -4.60
N MET A 434 -22.40 -2.76 -3.47
CA MET A 434 -23.26 -3.15 -2.35
C MET A 434 -23.78 -1.91 -1.66
#